data_1b3d3cffd2310b72dfd367d85170819e
#
_entry.id   1b3d3cffd2310b72dfd367d85170819e
#
_cell.length_a   1.000
_cell.length_b   1.000
_cell.length_c   1.000
_cell.angle_alpha   90.00
_cell.angle_beta   90.00
_cell.angle_gamma   90.00
#
_symmetry.space_group_name_H-M   'P 1'
#
loop_
_entity.id
_entity.type
_entity.pdbx_description
1 polymer ?
#
loop_
_entity_poly.entity_id
_entity_poly.type
_entity_poly.pdbx_seq_one_letter_code
_entity_poly.pdbx_strand_id
1 'polypeptide(L)'
;MSLPIAWIDRIFERLTVRYGNRFLDRWKGVNMDAVRFDWSNTLAGFEGWPEAIAFAFGLIDDEKPPTAAMFRSLALKAPKPERLALPEPAADPDRIAAEIAKLEHLRTKPAADSGHGMKAWAYRLKARDEAGEPINMNQRRCYHAALGDAA
;
A
#
# COMPACT_ATOMS: atom_id res chain seq x y z
N MET A 1 -6.57 13.27 -3.90
CA MET A 1 -7.31 14.30 -4.67
C MET A 1 -8.79 14.04 -4.51
N SER A 2 -9.60 15.09 -4.31
CA SER A 2 -11.07 15.00 -4.21
C SER A 2 -11.67 14.79 -5.60
N LEU A 3 -12.84 14.14 -5.68
CA LEU A 3 -13.54 13.94 -6.95
C LEU A 3 -14.02 15.30 -7.49
N PRO A 4 -13.89 15.59 -8.82
CA PRO A 4 -14.36 16.85 -9.38
C PRO A 4 -15.86 17.10 -9.11
N ILE A 5 -16.21 18.34 -8.77
CA ILE A 5 -17.60 18.72 -8.44
C ILE A 5 -18.56 18.39 -9.57
N ALA A 6 -18.16 18.57 -10.83
CA ALA A 6 -18.97 18.21 -11.99
C ALA A 6 -19.40 16.73 -12.02
N TRP A 7 -18.59 15.84 -11.44
CA TRP A 7 -18.97 14.42 -11.30
C TRP A 7 -20.00 14.23 -10.19
N ILE A 8 -19.85 14.99 -9.09
CA ILE A 8 -20.82 14.97 -7.99
C ILE A 8 -22.19 15.46 -8.49
N ASP A 9 -22.23 16.53 -9.29
CA ASP A 9 -23.49 17.03 -9.87
C ASP A 9 -24.16 15.95 -10.74
N ARG A 10 -23.41 15.25 -11.57
CA ARG A 10 -23.96 14.12 -12.37
C ARG A 10 -24.44 12.97 -11.49
N ILE A 11 -23.76 12.67 -10.41
CA ILE A 11 -24.20 11.65 -9.44
C ILE A 11 -25.53 12.10 -8.82
N PHE A 12 -25.63 13.36 -8.40
CA PHE A 12 -26.83 13.93 -7.78
C PHE A 12 -28.01 13.96 -8.77
N GLU A 13 -27.78 14.34 -10.02
CA GLU A 13 -28.79 14.26 -11.07
C GLU A 13 -29.36 12.85 -11.20
N ARG A 14 -28.51 11.82 -11.30
CA ARG A 14 -28.96 10.43 -11.40
C ARG A 14 -29.69 9.96 -10.15
N LEU A 15 -29.22 10.33 -8.96
CA LEU A 15 -29.90 10.02 -7.70
C LEU A 15 -31.25 10.74 -7.60
N THR A 16 -31.34 11.97 -8.07
CA THR A 16 -32.61 12.73 -8.11
C THR A 16 -33.60 12.09 -9.09
N VAL A 17 -33.14 11.65 -10.25
CA VAL A 17 -34.02 10.93 -11.21
C VAL A 17 -34.54 9.63 -10.61
N ARG A 18 -33.69 8.89 -9.86
CA ARG A 18 -34.06 7.59 -9.30
C ARG A 18 -34.99 7.70 -8.07
N TYR A 19 -34.71 8.64 -7.17
CA TYR A 19 -35.39 8.77 -5.87
C TYR A 19 -36.33 9.96 -5.76
N GLY A 20 -36.29 10.86 -6.74
CA GLY A 20 -37.11 12.09 -6.75
C GLY A 20 -36.91 12.95 -5.50
N ASN A 21 -38.01 13.45 -4.98
CA ASN A 21 -38.00 14.32 -3.81
C ASN A 21 -37.40 13.66 -2.55
N ARG A 22 -37.45 12.35 -2.41
CA ARG A 22 -36.86 11.63 -1.24
C ARG A 22 -35.37 11.90 -1.11
N PHE A 23 -34.65 12.08 -2.22
CA PHE A 23 -33.24 12.43 -2.18
C PHE A 23 -33.05 13.90 -1.80
N LEU A 24 -33.81 14.80 -2.41
CA LEU A 24 -33.70 16.23 -2.20
C LEU A 24 -34.16 16.68 -0.79
N ASP A 25 -35.22 16.04 -0.26
CA ASP A 25 -35.78 16.36 1.04
C ASP A 25 -34.80 16.13 2.20
N ARG A 26 -33.83 15.24 2.01
CA ARG A 26 -32.75 15.02 3.02
C ARG A 26 -31.88 16.24 3.23
N TRP A 27 -31.81 17.12 2.26
CA TRP A 27 -30.92 18.27 2.26
C TRP A 27 -31.68 19.58 2.47
N LYS A 28 -32.98 19.54 2.82
CA LYS A 28 -33.75 20.73 3.15
C LYS A 28 -33.10 21.46 4.32
N GLY A 29 -32.79 22.74 4.10
CA GLY A 29 -32.14 23.59 5.11
C GLY A 29 -30.61 23.38 5.24
N VAL A 30 -30.01 22.54 4.43
CA VAL A 30 -28.56 22.33 4.40
C VAL A 30 -27.95 23.06 3.20
N ASN A 31 -26.76 23.61 3.38
CA ASN A 31 -26.00 24.19 2.27
C ASN A 31 -25.57 23.09 1.28
N MET A 32 -26.13 23.13 0.05
CA MET A 32 -25.84 22.14 -0.98
C MET A 32 -24.40 22.13 -1.43
N ASP A 33 -23.69 23.25 -1.36
CA ASP A 33 -22.26 23.28 -1.73
C ASP A 33 -21.42 22.54 -0.68
N ALA A 34 -21.77 22.65 0.60
CA ALA A 34 -21.13 21.86 1.65
C ALA A 34 -21.39 20.36 1.47
N VAL A 35 -22.60 19.97 1.06
CA VAL A 35 -22.94 18.56 0.76
C VAL A 35 -22.14 18.05 -0.43
N ARG A 36 -22.04 18.81 -1.53
CA ARG A 36 -21.24 18.47 -2.69
C ARG A 36 -19.76 18.29 -2.33
N PHE A 37 -19.25 19.19 -1.50
CA PHE A 37 -17.87 19.14 -1.04
C PHE A 37 -17.61 17.88 -0.19
N ASP A 38 -18.51 17.53 0.72
CA ASP A 38 -18.41 16.30 1.53
C ASP A 38 -18.42 15.06 0.64
N TRP A 39 -19.31 14.99 -0.35
CA TRP A 39 -19.36 13.90 -1.31
C TRP A 39 -18.08 13.83 -2.16
N SER A 40 -17.55 14.97 -2.59
CA SER A 40 -16.30 15.07 -3.34
C SER A 40 -15.11 14.49 -2.56
N ASN A 41 -15.03 14.81 -1.28
CA ASN A 41 -13.98 14.29 -0.39
C ASN A 41 -14.20 12.80 -0.09
N THR A 42 -15.44 12.40 0.19
CA THR A 42 -15.76 11.00 0.49
C THR A 42 -15.47 10.10 -0.70
N LEU A 43 -15.71 10.55 -1.93
CA LEU A 43 -15.45 9.81 -3.16
C LEU A 43 -14.05 10.08 -3.73
N ALA A 44 -13.14 10.63 -2.93
CA ALA A 44 -11.75 10.79 -3.33
C ALA A 44 -11.14 9.46 -3.79
N GLY A 45 -10.35 9.51 -4.86
CA GLY A 45 -9.66 8.34 -5.42
C GLY A 45 -10.41 7.60 -6.54
N PHE A 46 -11.68 7.95 -6.83
CA PHE A 46 -12.42 7.36 -7.95
C PHE A 46 -12.30 8.15 -9.25
N GLU A 47 -11.53 9.23 -9.29
CA GLU A 47 -11.33 10.05 -10.49
C GLU A 47 -10.75 9.23 -11.66
N GLY A 48 -9.83 8.32 -11.38
CA GLY A 48 -9.26 7.40 -12.37
C GLY A 48 -10.03 6.10 -12.57
N TRP A 49 -11.23 5.98 -11.97
CA TRP A 49 -12.00 4.74 -12.00
C TRP A 49 -13.52 4.98 -12.12
N PRO A 50 -13.95 5.56 -13.25
CA PRO A 50 -15.38 5.88 -13.51
C PRO A 50 -16.29 4.67 -13.50
N GLU A 51 -15.79 3.49 -13.88
CA GLU A 51 -16.55 2.24 -13.91
C GLU A 51 -17.02 1.84 -12.51
N ALA A 52 -16.27 2.15 -11.46
CA ALA A 52 -16.67 1.89 -10.08
C ALA A 52 -17.89 2.72 -9.68
N ILE A 53 -17.97 3.97 -10.14
CA ILE A 53 -19.14 4.83 -9.91
C ILE A 53 -20.35 4.27 -10.66
N ALA A 54 -20.17 3.84 -11.92
CA ALA A 54 -21.23 3.22 -12.70
C ALA A 54 -21.71 1.90 -12.05
N PHE A 55 -20.78 1.09 -11.55
CA PHE A 55 -21.07 -0.16 -10.84
C PHE A 55 -21.87 0.10 -9.55
N ALA A 56 -21.52 1.13 -8.77
CA ALA A 56 -22.25 1.50 -7.58
C ALA A 56 -23.72 1.78 -7.88
N PHE A 57 -24.02 2.47 -8.97
CA PHE A 57 -25.40 2.73 -9.40
C PHE A 57 -26.21 1.46 -9.69
N GLY A 58 -25.56 0.38 -10.09
CA GLY A 58 -26.21 -0.93 -10.28
C GLY A 58 -26.55 -1.66 -8.99
N LEU A 59 -25.87 -1.30 -7.88
CA LEU A 59 -26.03 -1.96 -6.59
C LEU A 59 -26.85 -1.15 -5.57
N ILE A 60 -27.27 0.07 -5.93
CA ILE A 60 -28.05 0.91 -5.03
C ILE A 60 -29.44 0.31 -4.86
N ASP A 61 -29.92 0.30 -3.61
CA ASP A 61 -31.30 -0.06 -3.29
C ASP A 61 -32.29 1.01 -3.80
N ASP A 62 -33.42 0.59 -4.33
CA ASP A 62 -34.48 1.48 -4.84
C ASP A 62 -35.31 2.12 -3.71
N GLU A 63 -35.28 1.56 -2.51
CA GLU A 63 -36.06 2.07 -1.39
C GLU A 63 -35.43 3.28 -0.71
N LYS A 64 -34.12 3.29 -0.53
CA LYS A 64 -33.41 4.28 0.27
C LYS A 64 -32.30 4.98 -0.51
N PRO A 65 -32.31 6.30 -0.62
CA PRO A 65 -31.20 7.04 -1.20
C PRO A 65 -29.93 6.80 -0.38
N PRO A 66 -28.79 6.47 -1.02
CA PRO A 66 -27.54 6.19 -0.34
C PRO A 66 -26.96 7.46 0.30
N THR A 67 -26.18 7.27 1.35
CA THR A 67 -25.24 8.29 1.85
C THR A 67 -23.95 8.26 1.05
N ALA A 68 -23.12 9.29 1.13
CA ALA A 68 -21.81 9.31 0.47
C ALA A 68 -20.94 8.09 0.86
N ALA A 69 -20.93 7.73 2.15
CA ALA A 69 -20.18 6.58 2.66
C ALA A 69 -20.72 5.24 2.13
N MET A 70 -22.06 5.08 2.05
CA MET A 70 -22.67 3.89 1.45
C MET A 70 -22.35 3.79 -0.04
N PHE A 71 -22.47 4.90 -0.77
CA PHE A 71 -22.13 4.95 -2.19
C PHE A 71 -20.67 4.58 -2.44
N ARG A 72 -19.75 5.11 -1.61
CA ARG A 72 -18.33 4.73 -1.64
C ARG A 72 -18.14 3.22 -1.42
N SER A 73 -18.79 2.64 -0.42
CA SER A 73 -18.66 1.22 -0.12
C SER A 73 -19.17 0.32 -1.25
N LEU A 74 -20.20 0.76 -1.99
CA LEU A 74 -20.68 0.08 -3.18
C LEU A 74 -19.71 0.21 -4.35
N ALA A 75 -19.14 1.40 -4.56
CA ALA A 75 -18.13 1.63 -5.60
C ALA A 75 -16.86 0.79 -5.38
N LEU A 76 -16.45 0.58 -4.13
CA LEU A 76 -15.30 -0.26 -3.80
C LEU A 76 -15.50 -1.76 -4.11
N LYS A 77 -16.75 -2.21 -4.30
CA LYS A 77 -17.05 -3.59 -4.72
C LYS A 77 -16.87 -3.80 -6.23
N ALA A 78 -16.66 -2.74 -7.00
CA ALA A 78 -16.40 -2.86 -8.43
C ALA A 78 -15.13 -3.68 -8.69
N PRO A 79 -15.11 -4.51 -9.75
CA PRO A 79 -13.90 -5.21 -10.16
C PRO A 79 -12.83 -4.18 -10.50
N LYS A 80 -11.65 -4.32 -9.90
CA LYS A 80 -10.54 -3.40 -10.20
C LYS A 80 -10.18 -3.50 -11.67
N PRO A 81 -9.94 -2.36 -12.34
CA PRO A 81 -9.47 -2.38 -13.71
C PRO A 81 -8.18 -3.20 -13.77
N GLU A 82 -8.15 -4.17 -14.66
CA GLU A 82 -6.94 -4.92 -14.96
C GLU A 82 -5.92 -3.92 -15.50
N ARG A 83 -4.93 -3.60 -14.70
CA ARG A 83 -3.80 -2.80 -15.18
C ARG A 83 -3.08 -3.69 -16.18
N LEU A 84 -3.22 -3.40 -17.46
CA LEU A 84 -2.34 -3.94 -18.47
C LEU A 84 -0.92 -3.63 -17.99
N ALA A 85 -0.22 -4.67 -17.53
CA ALA A 85 1.20 -4.54 -17.25
C ALA A 85 1.82 -4.03 -18.54
N LEU A 86 2.44 -2.85 -18.48
CA LEU A 86 3.26 -2.40 -19.59
C LEU A 86 4.23 -3.53 -19.87
N PRO A 87 4.40 -3.95 -21.14
CA PRO A 87 5.38 -4.96 -21.46
C PRO A 87 6.71 -4.51 -20.84
N GLU A 88 7.28 -5.36 -19.99
CA GLU A 88 8.59 -5.09 -19.43
C GLU A 88 9.53 -4.74 -20.59
N PRO A 89 10.21 -3.59 -20.54
CA PRO A 89 11.18 -3.28 -21.57
C PRO A 89 12.16 -4.45 -21.65
N ALA A 90 12.36 -4.99 -22.85
CA ALA A 90 13.26 -6.10 -23.08
C ALA A 90 14.58 -5.79 -22.37
N ALA A 91 14.94 -6.64 -21.42
CA ALA A 91 16.13 -6.43 -20.62
C ALA A 91 17.33 -6.45 -21.56
N ASP A 92 18.03 -5.31 -21.68
CA ASP A 92 19.25 -5.18 -22.45
C ASP A 92 20.36 -5.99 -21.74
N PRO A 93 20.83 -7.11 -22.31
CA PRO A 93 21.81 -7.98 -21.66
C PRO A 93 23.12 -7.25 -21.37
N ASP A 94 23.52 -6.30 -22.21
CA ASP A 94 24.76 -5.53 -22.02
C ASP A 94 24.64 -4.57 -20.85
N ARG A 95 23.48 -3.94 -20.69
CA ARG A 95 23.19 -3.08 -19.55
C ARG A 95 23.13 -3.87 -18.24
N ILE A 96 22.53 -5.05 -18.27
CA ILE A 96 22.49 -5.95 -17.10
C ILE A 96 23.90 -6.35 -16.71
N ALA A 97 24.72 -6.78 -17.67
CA ALA A 97 26.11 -7.16 -17.43
C ALA A 97 26.93 -6.00 -16.84
N ALA A 98 26.73 -4.77 -17.33
CA ALA A 98 27.38 -3.59 -16.78
C ALA A 98 26.94 -3.26 -15.34
N GLU A 99 25.67 -3.42 -15.02
CA GLU A 99 25.18 -3.21 -13.64
C GLU A 99 25.66 -4.32 -12.70
N ILE A 100 25.69 -5.58 -13.15
CA ILE A 100 26.24 -6.70 -12.37
C ILE A 100 27.73 -6.46 -12.10
N ALA A 101 28.51 -6.01 -13.10
CA ALA A 101 29.91 -5.69 -12.92
C ALA A 101 30.16 -4.60 -11.87
N LYS A 102 29.30 -3.60 -11.80
CA LYS A 102 29.35 -2.58 -10.73
C LYS A 102 29.13 -3.17 -9.33
N LEU A 103 28.34 -4.23 -9.23
CA LEU A 103 28.05 -4.90 -7.96
C LEU A 103 29.08 -5.96 -7.58
N GLU A 104 29.98 -6.32 -8.49
CA GLU A 104 31.01 -7.36 -8.27
C GLU A 104 31.91 -7.03 -7.06
N HIS A 105 32.22 -5.75 -6.84
CA HIS A 105 32.99 -5.29 -5.68
C HIS A 105 32.26 -5.54 -4.33
N LEU A 106 30.93 -5.67 -4.36
CA LEU A 106 30.14 -6.01 -3.17
C LEU A 106 30.15 -7.53 -2.91
N ARG A 107 30.24 -8.34 -3.99
CA ARG A 107 30.37 -9.81 -3.89
C ARG A 107 31.76 -10.26 -3.46
N THR A 108 32.77 -9.53 -3.92
CA THR A 108 34.20 -9.87 -3.70
C THR A 108 34.75 -9.31 -2.41
N LYS A 109 33.94 -8.69 -1.52
CA LYS A 109 34.39 -8.51 -0.17
C LYS A 109 34.45 -9.89 0.48
N PRO A 110 35.62 -10.55 0.54
CA PRO A 110 35.71 -11.83 1.23
C PRO A 110 35.21 -11.55 2.65
N ALA A 111 34.21 -12.27 3.08
CA ALA A 111 34.04 -12.45 4.51
C ALA A 111 35.43 -12.87 4.98
N ALA A 112 36.10 -12.00 5.74
CA ALA A 112 37.46 -12.29 6.21
C ALA A 112 37.42 -13.72 6.68
N ASP A 113 38.21 -14.56 5.98
CA ASP A 113 38.22 -15.99 6.21
C ASP A 113 38.71 -16.23 7.65
N SER A 114 37.74 -16.22 8.56
CA SER A 114 38.00 -16.50 9.98
C SER A 114 38.08 -18.01 10.23
N GLY A 115 38.05 -18.83 9.17
CA GLY A 115 38.08 -20.29 9.28
C GLY A 115 36.86 -20.92 9.96
N HIS A 116 35.89 -20.12 10.36
CA HIS A 116 34.75 -20.54 11.19
C HIS A 116 33.39 -20.53 10.48
N GLY A 117 33.37 -20.29 9.17
CA GLY A 117 32.15 -20.34 8.35
C GLY A 117 30.99 -19.51 8.90
N MET A 118 29.77 -20.07 8.90
CA MET A 118 28.57 -19.39 9.37
C MET A 118 28.59 -18.95 10.85
N LYS A 119 29.50 -19.48 11.67
CA LYS A 119 29.63 -19.13 13.09
C LYS A 119 30.70 -18.07 13.38
N ALA A 120 31.33 -17.49 12.36
CA ALA A 120 32.37 -16.48 12.49
C ALA A 120 31.98 -15.29 13.38
N TRP A 121 30.71 -14.90 13.36
CA TRP A 121 30.16 -13.86 14.21
C TRP A 121 30.20 -14.25 15.70
N ALA A 122 29.91 -15.51 16.03
CA ALA A 122 29.92 -16.01 17.40
C ALA A 122 31.35 -16.04 18.00
N TYR A 123 32.33 -16.47 17.22
CA TYR A 123 33.75 -16.42 17.62
C TYR A 123 34.24 -14.98 17.82
N ARG A 124 33.80 -14.03 16.99
CA ARG A 124 34.13 -12.60 17.18
C ARG A 124 33.54 -12.04 18.48
N LEU A 125 32.30 -12.40 18.81
CA LEU A 125 31.67 -11.97 20.06
C LEU A 125 32.35 -12.61 21.27
N LYS A 126 32.72 -13.89 21.18
CA LYS A 126 33.51 -14.59 22.23
C LYS A 126 34.84 -13.91 22.46
N ALA A 127 35.59 -13.61 21.41
CA ALA A 127 36.89 -12.92 21.54
C ALA A 127 36.76 -11.54 22.15
N ARG A 128 35.69 -10.80 21.86
CA ARG A 128 35.43 -9.49 22.49
C ARG A 128 35.09 -9.61 23.98
N ASP A 129 34.30 -10.64 24.35
CA ASP A 129 33.97 -10.92 25.74
C ASP A 129 35.21 -11.31 26.55
N GLU A 130 36.07 -12.17 25.99
CA GLU A 130 37.37 -12.58 26.59
C GLU A 130 38.36 -11.41 26.70
N ALA A 131 38.28 -10.43 25.78
CA ALA A 131 39.09 -9.21 25.85
C ALA A 131 38.54 -8.17 26.87
N GLY A 132 37.42 -8.46 27.53
CA GLY A 132 36.81 -7.55 28.52
C GLY A 132 36.06 -6.38 27.90
N GLU A 133 35.77 -6.42 26.57
CA GLU A 133 34.94 -5.41 25.95
C GLU A 133 33.48 -5.53 26.39
N PRO A 134 32.78 -4.39 26.58
CA PRO A 134 31.39 -4.40 26.99
C PRO A 134 30.51 -5.03 25.90
N ILE A 135 29.98 -6.21 26.17
CA ILE A 135 28.98 -6.88 25.32
C ILE A 135 27.66 -7.00 26.08
N ASN A 136 26.55 -6.97 25.30
CA ASN A 136 25.21 -7.09 25.85
C ASN A 136 24.94 -8.54 26.30
N MET A 137 24.17 -8.71 27.39
CA MET A 137 23.73 -10.01 27.89
C MET A 137 23.12 -10.92 26.83
N ASN A 138 22.31 -10.35 25.90
CA ASN A 138 21.75 -11.08 24.79
C ASN A 138 22.79 -11.56 23.78
N GLN A 139 23.82 -10.74 23.51
CA GLN A 139 24.94 -11.13 22.65
C GLN A 139 25.72 -12.28 23.27
N ARG A 140 25.94 -12.24 24.59
CA ARG A 140 26.59 -13.32 25.33
C ARG A 140 25.81 -14.62 25.22
N ARG A 141 24.51 -14.60 25.48
CA ARG A 141 23.64 -15.77 25.34
C ARG A 141 23.62 -16.33 23.93
N CYS A 142 23.58 -15.45 22.92
CA CYS A 142 23.53 -15.85 21.50
C CYS A 142 24.82 -16.58 21.07
N TYR A 143 26.02 -16.07 21.41
CA TYR A 143 27.23 -16.74 20.97
C TYR A 143 27.47 -18.04 21.75
N HIS A 144 27.15 -18.12 23.06
CA HIS A 144 27.17 -19.38 23.80
C HIS A 144 26.26 -20.44 23.18
N ALA A 145 25.01 -20.06 22.86
CA ALA A 145 24.10 -20.97 22.20
C ALA A 145 24.59 -21.42 20.82
N ALA A 146 25.22 -20.53 20.06
CA ALA A 146 25.75 -20.85 18.74
C ALA A 146 27.00 -21.73 18.77
N LEU A 147 27.87 -21.57 19.78
CA LEU A 147 29.10 -22.33 19.93
C LEU A 147 28.92 -23.64 20.72
N GLY A 148 27.76 -23.82 21.38
CA GLY A 148 27.49 -25.00 22.21
C GLY A 148 28.22 -24.96 23.57
N ASP A 149 28.76 -23.80 23.95
CA ASP A 149 29.34 -23.62 25.27
C ASP A 149 28.18 -23.52 26.27
N ALA A 150 28.09 -24.48 27.19
CA ALA A 150 27.15 -24.39 28.31
C ALA A 150 27.51 -23.17 29.19
N ALA A 151 26.47 -22.38 29.51
CA ALA A 151 26.63 -21.21 30.38
C ALA A 151 26.95 -21.63 31.82
#